data_42135fc0d3bf487bde4660d92ef5d22c
#
_entry.id   42135fc0d3bf487bde4660d92ef5d22c
#
_cell.length_a   1.000
_cell.length_b   1.000
_cell.length_c   1.000
_cell.angle_alpha   90.00
_cell.angle_beta   90.00
_cell.angle_gamma   90.00
#
_symmetry.space_group_name_H-M   'P 1'
#
loop_
_entity.id
_entity.type
_entity.pdbx_description
1 polymer ?
#
loop_
_entity_poly.entity_id
_entity_poly.type
_entity_poly.pdbx_seq_one_letter_code
_entity_poly.pdbx_strand_id
1 'polypeptide(L)'
;MLRTFATPVVEAKATHPNEVADVRTIRNHRVEVHGQTMRILRGDLHRHTELSPDQGGLPDGSLPEFYRYMIDAADMDYGASTDHQAGGNDFWNFMTQKMADMYHFPDRFATLYAYERNPGNPHGHRNLLFTHRDYPVTPFFQSIDDKFLLPDTPDGELLTFNSNSFGGTIRNDTTLLHEVVKANEGLAIPHTSGSSAMGTDWHAYDPEVDAVVEIYQGDRINSEHEGAPRWKGPDGKQPGGWQAPGAVWNAWKKGYKLGVIASSDHMSTHISYAMVYAPENGRHQVWDSIKARRTYGATDNIVLEYWIGDCFMGEDCATPGRTPIRVRARGTGPIAAIHVIRDGEYIYKAEPGAQQAEFEFVDNETTSGAHWYYVRVEQQDEELAWSSPIWVDWK
;
A
#
# COMPACT_ATOMS: atom_id res chain seq x y z
N MET A 1 -47.45 -18.79 24.27
CA MET A 1 -47.42 -17.49 23.58
C MET A 1 -45.99 -17.24 23.12
N LEU A 2 -45.68 -17.49 21.84
CA LEU A 2 -44.42 -17.16 21.22
C LEU A 2 -44.44 -15.64 20.90
N ARG A 3 -43.61 -14.85 21.56
CA ARG A 3 -43.40 -13.48 21.19
C ARG A 3 -42.51 -13.47 19.95
N THR A 4 -43.06 -13.15 18.80
CA THR A 4 -42.32 -12.78 17.61
C THR A 4 -41.67 -11.41 17.87
N PHE A 5 -40.36 -11.40 18.08
CA PHE A 5 -39.60 -10.15 18.01
C PHE A 5 -39.49 -9.79 16.53
N ALA A 6 -40.22 -8.77 16.10
CA ALA A 6 -39.95 -8.14 14.83
C ALA A 6 -38.59 -7.46 14.96
N THR A 7 -37.56 -8.04 14.35
CA THR A 7 -36.28 -7.33 14.18
C THR A 7 -36.57 -6.12 13.30
N PRO A 8 -36.27 -4.88 13.73
CA PRO A 8 -36.42 -3.75 12.84
C PRO A 8 -35.53 -4.01 11.62
N VAL A 9 -36.11 -3.94 10.43
CA VAL A 9 -35.37 -3.94 9.19
C VAL A 9 -34.65 -2.58 9.16
N VAL A 10 -33.38 -2.61 9.50
CA VAL A 10 -32.51 -1.46 9.26
C VAL A 10 -32.22 -1.50 7.76
N GLU A 11 -32.74 -0.54 7.01
CA GLU A 11 -32.29 -0.33 5.63
C GLU A 11 -30.79 -0.01 5.71
N ALA A 12 -29.96 -0.96 5.32
CA ALA A 12 -28.55 -0.72 5.15
C ALA A 12 -28.39 0.27 3.99
N LYS A 13 -27.96 1.49 4.30
CA LYS A 13 -27.61 2.47 3.28
C LYS A 13 -26.34 1.97 2.59
N ALA A 14 -26.38 1.77 1.27
CA ALA A 14 -25.21 1.40 0.51
C ALA A 14 -24.13 2.47 0.70
N THR A 15 -22.94 2.06 1.12
CA THR A 15 -21.79 2.96 1.32
C THR A 15 -21.30 3.50 -0.03
N HIS A 16 -21.31 2.62 -1.06
CA HIS A 16 -20.94 2.96 -2.43
C HIS A 16 -22.07 2.56 -3.39
N PRO A 17 -23.10 3.40 -3.58
CA PRO A 17 -24.32 3.04 -4.32
C PRO A 17 -24.09 2.69 -5.79
N ASN A 18 -22.97 3.16 -6.38
CA ASN A 18 -22.61 2.93 -7.78
C ASN A 18 -21.43 1.94 -7.95
N GLU A 19 -21.01 1.26 -6.91
CA GLU A 19 -19.77 0.48 -6.88
C GLU A 19 -19.61 -0.46 -8.09
N VAL A 20 -20.67 -1.16 -8.50
CA VAL A 20 -20.63 -2.04 -9.67
C VAL A 20 -20.27 -1.30 -10.97
N ALA A 21 -20.78 -0.08 -11.14
CA ALA A 21 -20.47 0.75 -12.30
C ALA A 21 -19.06 1.32 -12.23
N ASP A 22 -18.61 1.67 -11.03
CA ASP A 22 -17.30 2.26 -10.78
C ASP A 22 -16.20 1.20 -10.95
N VAL A 23 -16.40 -0.03 -10.43
CA VAL A 23 -15.53 -1.17 -10.68
C VAL A 23 -15.42 -1.49 -12.18
N ARG A 24 -16.52 -1.44 -12.93
CA ARG A 24 -16.48 -1.60 -14.40
C ARG A 24 -15.67 -0.50 -15.08
N THR A 25 -15.77 0.73 -14.57
CA THR A 25 -14.97 1.85 -15.08
C THR A 25 -13.48 1.59 -14.89
N ILE A 26 -13.05 1.17 -13.68
CA ILE A 26 -11.67 0.77 -13.39
C ILE A 26 -11.23 -0.36 -14.33
N ARG A 27 -11.99 -1.45 -14.42
CA ARG A 27 -11.64 -2.63 -15.25
C ARG A 27 -11.57 -2.36 -16.73
N ASN A 28 -12.39 -1.44 -17.24
CA ASN A 28 -12.41 -1.08 -18.66
C ASN A 28 -11.37 -0.02 -19.03
N HIS A 29 -10.77 0.62 -18.02
CA HIS A 29 -9.77 1.65 -18.26
C HIS A 29 -8.52 1.05 -18.92
N ARG A 30 -8.02 1.73 -19.94
CA ARG A 30 -6.79 1.37 -20.65
C ARG A 30 -5.95 2.61 -20.89
N VAL A 31 -4.65 2.43 -20.72
CA VAL A 31 -3.65 3.46 -20.98
C VAL A 31 -2.46 2.83 -21.69
N GLU A 32 -1.90 3.56 -22.66
CA GLU A 32 -0.66 3.16 -23.33
C GLU A 32 0.54 3.72 -22.55
N VAL A 33 1.40 2.83 -22.08
CA VAL A 33 2.65 3.18 -21.39
C VAL A 33 3.80 2.52 -22.12
N HIS A 34 4.66 3.30 -22.75
CA HIS A 34 5.80 2.84 -23.56
C HIS A 34 5.44 1.78 -24.60
N GLY A 35 4.30 1.96 -25.27
CA GLY A 35 3.82 1.03 -26.31
C GLY A 35 3.19 -0.26 -25.79
N GLN A 36 2.96 -0.34 -24.51
CA GLN A 36 2.24 -1.44 -23.88
C GLN A 36 0.90 -0.95 -23.32
N THR A 37 -0.19 -1.61 -23.69
CA THR A 37 -1.50 -1.34 -23.12
C THR A 37 -1.59 -1.85 -21.70
N MET A 38 -1.81 -0.96 -20.75
CA MET A 38 -2.01 -1.26 -19.33
C MET A 38 -3.48 -1.13 -18.94
N ARG A 39 -3.87 -1.89 -17.95
CA ARG A 39 -5.16 -1.84 -17.26
C ARG A 39 -4.95 -1.55 -15.77
N ILE A 40 -5.95 -1.01 -15.12
CA ILE A 40 -5.94 -0.88 -13.66
C ILE A 40 -6.43 -2.20 -13.06
N LEU A 41 -5.66 -2.75 -12.14
CA LEU A 41 -6.05 -3.84 -11.25
C LEU A 41 -6.26 -3.26 -9.85
N ARG A 42 -7.40 -3.56 -9.24
CA ARG A 42 -7.78 -3.14 -7.91
C ARG A 42 -7.53 -4.27 -6.92
N GLY A 43 -6.78 -4.03 -5.86
CA GLY A 43 -6.46 -5.03 -4.87
C GLY A 43 -6.18 -4.47 -3.48
N ASP A 44 -5.84 -5.37 -2.58
CA ASP A 44 -5.41 -5.06 -1.22
C ASP A 44 -4.21 -5.94 -0.84
N LEU A 45 -3.17 -5.32 -0.30
CA LEU A 45 -1.92 -5.97 0.08
C LEU A 45 -1.65 -5.90 1.58
N HIS A 46 -2.68 -5.52 2.35
CA HIS A 46 -2.61 -5.47 3.80
C HIS A 46 -3.97 -5.85 4.40
N ARG A 47 -4.12 -7.13 4.73
CA ARG A 47 -5.34 -7.68 5.32
C ARG A 47 -5.03 -8.83 6.26
N HIS A 48 -5.72 -8.86 7.37
CA HIS A 48 -5.63 -9.90 8.38
C HIS A 48 -6.78 -10.90 8.28
N THR A 49 -6.55 -12.05 8.88
CA THR A 49 -7.55 -13.09 9.11
C THR A 49 -7.53 -13.53 10.58
N GLU A 50 -8.32 -14.54 10.94
CA GLU A 50 -8.30 -15.13 12.28
C GLU A 50 -6.92 -15.68 12.72
N LEU A 51 -5.96 -15.78 11.80
CA LEU A 51 -4.61 -16.25 12.09
C LEU A 51 -3.72 -15.21 12.75
N SER A 52 -4.06 -13.94 12.66
CA SER A 52 -3.31 -12.88 13.32
C SER A 52 -3.54 -12.91 14.83
N PRO A 53 -2.46 -13.00 15.64
CA PRO A 53 -2.59 -13.15 17.10
C PRO A 53 -3.10 -11.89 17.81
N ASP A 54 -3.09 -10.74 17.16
CA ASP A 54 -3.57 -9.46 17.68
C ASP A 54 -5.07 -9.21 17.47
N GLN A 55 -5.78 -10.22 16.97
CA GLN A 55 -7.22 -10.12 16.65
C GLN A 55 -8.11 -9.52 17.74
N GLY A 56 -7.77 -9.62 19.00
CA GLY A 56 -8.37 -8.91 20.14
C GLY A 56 -9.88 -8.64 20.11
N GLY A 57 -10.64 -9.38 19.28
CA GLY A 57 -12.06 -9.16 19.02
C GLY A 57 -12.37 -8.45 17.70
N LEU A 58 -11.40 -8.27 16.81
CA LEU A 58 -11.64 -7.74 15.47
C LEU A 58 -12.23 -8.85 14.58
N PRO A 59 -13.28 -8.56 13.79
CA PRO A 59 -13.99 -9.56 13.00
C PRO A 59 -13.37 -9.76 11.62
N ASP A 60 -12.12 -10.20 11.54
CA ASP A 60 -11.41 -10.37 10.27
C ASP A 60 -11.84 -11.60 9.47
N GLY A 61 -12.50 -12.55 10.11
CA GLY A 61 -12.95 -13.77 9.49
C GLY A 61 -11.85 -14.81 9.25
N SER A 62 -12.25 -15.98 8.74
CA SER A 62 -11.32 -17.05 8.41
C SER A 62 -10.57 -16.77 7.11
N LEU A 63 -9.43 -17.45 6.91
CA LEU A 63 -8.64 -17.34 5.69
C LEU A 63 -9.43 -17.66 4.39
N PRO A 64 -10.34 -18.67 4.32
CA PRO A 64 -11.22 -18.84 3.18
C PRO A 64 -12.24 -17.71 3.00
N GLU A 65 -12.79 -17.18 4.09
CA GLU A 65 -13.74 -16.07 4.04
C GLU A 65 -13.08 -14.80 3.53
N PHE A 66 -11.84 -14.53 3.90
CA PHE A 66 -11.03 -13.44 3.38
C PHE A 66 -10.99 -13.47 1.83
N TYR A 67 -10.57 -14.60 1.23
CA TYR A 67 -10.51 -14.71 -0.23
C TYR A 67 -11.89 -14.62 -0.88
N ARG A 68 -12.90 -15.28 -0.28
CA ARG A 68 -14.27 -15.22 -0.77
C ARG A 68 -14.82 -13.79 -0.74
N TYR A 69 -14.51 -13.06 0.33
CA TYR A 69 -14.91 -11.66 0.42
C TYR A 69 -14.24 -10.81 -0.68
N MET A 70 -12.94 -10.95 -0.88
CA MET A 70 -12.25 -10.20 -1.93
C MET A 70 -12.79 -10.49 -3.33
N ILE A 71 -13.08 -11.75 -3.62
CA ILE A 71 -13.53 -12.20 -4.96
C ILE A 71 -15.02 -11.93 -5.18
N ASP A 72 -15.86 -12.34 -4.24
CA ASP A 72 -17.32 -12.42 -4.42
C ASP A 72 -18.02 -11.12 -4.00
N ALA A 73 -17.57 -10.47 -2.93
CA ALA A 73 -18.19 -9.27 -2.38
C ALA A 73 -17.50 -7.98 -2.83
N ALA A 74 -16.18 -7.90 -2.68
CA ALA A 74 -15.41 -6.71 -3.03
C ALA A 74 -15.05 -6.64 -4.53
N ASP A 75 -15.24 -7.75 -5.27
CA ASP A 75 -14.94 -7.86 -6.71
C ASP A 75 -13.52 -7.36 -7.07
N MET A 76 -12.53 -7.72 -6.24
CA MET A 76 -11.13 -7.34 -6.44
C MET A 76 -10.47 -8.18 -7.53
N ASP A 77 -9.35 -7.67 -8.04
CA ASP A 77 -8.56 -8.32 -9.09
C ASP A 77 -7.36 -9.07 -8.52
N TYR A 78 -6.86 -8.67 -7.35
CA TYR A 78 -5.76 -9.35 -6.68
C TYR A 78 -5.73 -9.06 -5.17
N GLY A 79 -4.95 -9.87 -4.43
CA GLY A 79 -4.77 -9.65 -3.00
C GLY A 79 -3.82 -10.65 -2.34
N ALA A 80 -3.49 -10.34 -1.09
CA ALA A 80 -2.69 -11.18 -0.22
C ALA A 80 -3.19 -11.08 1.22
N SER A 81 -3.27 -12.22 1.94
CA SER A 81 -3.38 -12.16 3.40
C SER A 81 -2.02 -11.89 4.00
N THR A 82 -1.96 -10.97 4.94
CA THR A 82 -0.74 -10.52 5.58
C THR A 82 -0.80 -10.74 7.09
N ASP A 83 -1.27 -11.90 7.50
CA ASP A 83 -1.33 -12.25 8.91
C ASP A 83 0.05 -12.14 9.57
N HIS A 84 0.08 -11.64 10.81
CA HIS A 84 1.31 -11.50 11.58
C HIS A 84 2.09 -12.82 11.61
N GLN A 85 3.36 -12.79 11.16
CA GLN A 85 4.25 -13.94 11.05
C GLN A 85 3.55 -15.17 10.43
N ALA A 86 2.69 -14.97 9.43
CA ALA A 86 1.93 -16.02 8.76
C ALA A 86 1.19 -16.96 9.76
N GLY A 87 0.61 -16.39 10.82
CA GLY A 87 -0.10 -17.14 11.86
C GLY A 87 0.80 -17.80 12.92
N GLY A 88 2.10 -17.43 12.96
CA GLY A 88 3.02 -17.74 14.05
C GLY A 88 3.61 -19.15 14.07
N ASN A 89 3.35 -20.01 13.08
CA ASN A 89 3.96 -21.34 12.98
C ASN A 89 3.93 -21.91 11.55
N ASP A 90 4.72 -22.97 11.32
CA ASP A 90 4.90 -23.59 10.00
C ASP A 90 3.61 -24.14 9.40
N PHE A 91 2.69 -24.64 10.22
CA PHE A 91 1.41 -25.16 9.74
C PHE A 91 0.55 -24.05 9.14
N TRP A 92 0.41 -22.92 9.83
CA TRP A 92 -0.37 -21.80 9.34
C TRP A 92 0.29 -21.12 8.13
N ASN A 93 1.61 -21.00 8.13
CA ASN A 93 2.33 -20.53 6.95
C ASN A 93 2.06 -21.43 5.73
N PHE A 94 2.12 -22.74 5.91
CA PHE A 94 1.77 -23.69 4.85
C PHE A 94 0.30 -23.52 4.40
N MET A 95 -0.63 -23.36 5.33
CA MET A 95 -2.05 -23.18 5.00
C MET A 95 -2.30 -21.87 4.26
N THR A 96 -1.66 -20.77 4.65
CA THR A 96 -1.74 -19.48 3.97
C THR A 96 -1.25 -19.60 2.52
N GLN A 97 -0.11 -20.25 2.30
CA GLN A 97 0.42 -20.50 0.95
C GLN A 97 -0.51 -21.38 0.11
N LYS A 98 -1.07 -22.45 0.72
CA LYS A 98 -2.04 -23.30 0.05
C LYS A 98 -3.31 -22.57 -0.36
N MET A 99 -3.84 -21.72 0.51
CA MET A 99 -5.02 -20.92 0.20
C MET A 99 -4.71 -19.87 -0.89
N ALA A 100 -3.54 -19.26 -0.87
CA ALA A 100 -3.12 -18.37 -1.95
C ALA A 100 -3.12 -19.09 -3.30
N ASP A 101 -2.70 -20.37 -3.37
CA ASP A 101 -2.78 -21.14 -4.62
C ASP A 101 -4.20 -21.54 -4.99
N MET A 102 -4.99 -21.97 -4.01
CA MET A 102 -6.38 -22.40 -4.24
C MET A 102 -7.27 -21.28 -4.78
N TYR A 103 -7.00 -20.04 -4.37
CA TYR A 103 -7.73 -18.86 -4.79
C TYR A 103 -7.03 -18.06 -5.91
N HIS A 104 -5.95 -18.58 -6.47
CA HIS A 104 -5.32 -18.00 -7.64
C HIS A 104 -6.05 -18.40 -8.91
N PHE A 105 -6.81 -17.47 -9.47
CA PHE A 105 -7.56 -17.68 -10.72
C PHE A 105 -6.96 -16.73 -11.78
N PRO A 106 -6.13 -17.23 -12.69
CA PRO A 106 -5.54 -16.41 -13.77
C PRO A 106 -6.62 -15.59 -14.47
N ASP A 107 -6.28 -14.37 -14.86
CA ASP A 107 -7.15 -13.38 -15.51
C ASP A 107 -8.34 -12.88 -14.66
N ARG A 108 -8.62 -13.47 -13.51
CA ARG A 108 -9.73 -13.07 -12.64
C ARG A 108 -9.28 -12.55 -11.28
N PHE A 109 -8.44 -13.29 -10.59
CA PHE A 109 -7.94 -12.92 -9.27
C PHE A 109 -6.52 -13.46 -9.06
N ALA A 110 -5.55 -12.57 -8.96
CA ALA A 110 -4.18 -12.93 -8.68
C ALA A 110 -3.91 -12.91 -7.18
N THR A 111 -3.21 -13.92 -6.66
CA THR A 111 -2.76 -13.95 -5.28
C THR A 111 -1.26 -13.79 -5.20
N LEU A 112 -0.78 -13.09 -4.18
CA LEU A 112 0.61 -13.09 -3.75
C LEU A 112 0.75 -13.89 -2.46
N TYR A 113 1.94 -14.42 -2.20
CA TYR A 113 2.26 -14.97 -0.89
C TYR A 113 2.77 -13.83 -0.02
N ALA A 114 2.29 -13.76 1.21
CA ALA A 114 2.66 -12.65 2.06
C ALA A 114 2.50 -12.98 3.55
N TYR A 115 3.12 -12.16 4.37
CA TYR A 115 2.85 -12.05 5.80
C TYR A 115 3.27 -10.67 6.30
N GLU A 116 2.73 -10.25 7.42
CA GLU A 116 3.18 -9.05 8.08
C GLU A 116 4.25 -9.36 9.11
N ARG A 117 5.27 -8.51 9.15
CA ARG A 117 6.24 -8.43 10.21
C ARG A 117 6.11 -7.10 10.93
N ASN A 118 5.91 -7.14 12.25
CA ASN A 118 5.45 -6.02 13.05
C ASN A 118 6.42 -5.53 14.16
N PRO A 119 7.70 -5.26 13.86
CA PRO A 119 8.58 -4.62 14.84
C PRO A 119 8.10 -3.20 15.08
N GLY A 120 8.17 -2.74 16.33
CA GLY A 120 7.84 -1.37 16.68
C GLY A 120 8.79 -0.33 16.08
N ASN A 121 8.46 0.95 16.26
CA ASN A 121 9.32 2.06 15.93
C ASN A 121 10.71 1.89 16.61
N PRO A 122 11.85 2.22 15.93
CA PRO A 122 11.96 2.91 14.65
C PRO A 122 11.99 1.98 13.41
N HIS A 123 11.92 0.67 13.58
CA HIS A 123 12.04 -0.29 12.49
C HIS A 123 10.77 -0.35 11.63
N GLY A 124 9.60 -0.31 12.26
CA GLY A 124 8.30 -0.19 11.63
C GLY A 124 7.74 -1.50 11.07
N HIS A 125 6.43 -1.58 11.04
CA HIS A 125 5.68 -2.68 10.45
C HIS A 125 5.89 -2.74 8.93
N ARG A 126 5.92 -3.96 8.38
CA ARG A 126 6.05 -4.20 6.93
C ARG A 126 5.31 -5.44 6.50
N ASN A 127 4.59 -5.33 5.40
CA ASN A 127 4.08 -6.49 4.68
C ASN A 127 5.17 -7.03 3.77
N LEU A 128 5.51 -8.30 3.93
CA LEU A 128 6.50 -8.98 3.12
C LEU A 128 5.77 -9.81 2.07
N LEU A 129 6.13 -9.61 0.80
CA LEU A 129 5.47 -10.21 -0.36
C LEU A 129 6.44 -11.06 -1.15
N PHE A 130 5.92 -12.16 -1.72
CA PHE A 130 6.67 -13.09 -2.56
C PHE A 130 5.80 -13.61 -3.72
N THR A 131 6.46 -14.07 -4.79
CA THR A 131 5.78 -14.72 -5.92
C THR A 131 5.89 -16.25 -5.88
N HIS A 132 6.70 -16.79 -5.00
CA HIS A 132 6.97 -18.21 -4.83
C HIS A 132 6.73 -18.65 -3.38
N ARG A 133 6.61 -19.94 -3.17
CA ARG A 133 6.65 -20.57 -1.84
C ARG A 133 8.10 -20.66 -1.35
N ASP A 134 8.29 -21.25 -0.19
CA ASP A 134 9.61 -21.55 0.40
C ASP A 134 10.38 -20.29 0.84
N TYR A 135 9.70 -19.17 1.05
CA TYR A 135 10.29 -18.01 1.71
C TYR A 135 10.34 -18.22 3.23
N PRO A 136 11.38 -17.71 3.89
CA PRO A 136 11.45 -17.80 5.35
C PRO A 136 10.43 -16.85 5.99
N VAL A 137 9.71 -17.36 6.97
CA VAL A 137 8.99 -16.49 7.90
C VAL A 137 10.01 -16.04 8.95
N THR A 138 10.41 -14.77 8.90
CA THR A 138 11.27 -14.20 9.94
C THR A 138 10.42 -13.97 11.19
N PRO A 139 10.56 -14.79 12.23
CA PRO A 139 9.69 -14.69 13.37
C PRO A 139 9.95 -13.40 14.14
N PHE A 140 8.87 -12.87 14.68
CA PHE A 140 8.91 -11.84 15.70
C PHE A 140 8.97 -12.56 17.05
N PHE A 141 10.10 -12.54 17.74
CA PHE A 141 10.25 -13.24 19.01
C PHE A 141 9.78 -12.38 20.18
N GLN A 142 9.06 -13.02 21.08
CA GLN A 142 8.58 -12.40 22.32
C GLN A 142 9.54 -12.52 23.50
N SER A 143 10.67 -13.20 23.35
CA SER A 143 11.59 -13.49 24.45
C SER A 143 13.06 -13.31 24.06
N ILE A 144 13.88 -12.91 25.03
CA ILE A 144 15.33 -12.73 24.87
C ILE A 144 16.03 -14.08 24.58
N ASP A 145 15.41 -15.18 24.96
CA ASP A 145 16.00 -16.52 24.82
C ASP A 145 15.70 -17.16 23.48
N ASP A 146 14.81 -16.58 22.68
CA ASP A 146 14.49 -17.07 21.36
C ASP A 146 15.62 -16.70 20.37
N LYS A 147 16.19 -17.71 19.74
CA LYS A 147 17.33 -17.59 18.84
C LYS A 147 16.95 -18.05 17.46
N PHE A 148 17.22 -17.22 16.47
CA PHE A 148 17.04 -17.58 15.08
C PHE A 148 18.40 -17.59 14.38
N LEU A 149 18.74 -18.69 13.71
CA LEU A 149 19.91 -18.80 12.88
C LEU A 149 19.53 -18.41 11.45
N LEU A 150 20.18 -17.38 10.91
CA LEU A 150 20.11 -17.13 9.47
C LEU A 150 20.73 -18.34 8.75
N PRO A 151 20.02 -18.97 7.81
CA PRO A 151 20.65 -19.92 6.93
C PRO A 151 21.77 -19.21 6.17
N ASP A 152 22.96 -19.86 6.12
CA ASP A 152 24.10 -19.46 5.30
C ASP A 152 24.96 -18.26 5.75
N THR A 153 24.89 -17.81 6.98
CA THR A 153 25.97 -16.97 7.51
C THR A 153 27.15 -17.87 7.96
N PRO A 154 28.39 -17.62 7.49
CA PRO A 154 29.54 -18.48 7.76
C PRO A 154 29.85 -18.71 9.25
N ASP A 155 29.41 -17.84 10.11
CA ASP A 155 29.70 -17.85 11.55
C ASP A 155 28.48 -18.10 12.44
N GLY A 156 27.31 -18.46 11.86
CA GLY A 156 26.11 -18.75 12.64
C GLY A 156 25.70 -17.57 13.54
N GLU A 157 25.77 -16.35 13.04
CA GLU A 157 25.39 -15.19 13.83
C GLU A 157 23.96 -15.31 14.29
N LEU A 158 23.82 -15.31 15.57
CA LEU A 158 22.59 -15.46 16.30
C LEU A 158 21.81 -14.15 16.20
N LEU A 159 20.86 -14.06 15.28
CA LEU A 159 19.87 -12.99 15.32
C LEU A 159 18.95 -13.25 16.51
N THR A 160 19.31 -12.71 17.63
CA THR A 160 18.45 -12.68 18.80
C THR A 160 17.45 -11.55 18.64
N PHE A 161 16.20 -11.87 18.36
CA PHE A 161 15.09 -10.91 18.27
C PHE A 161 14.50 -10.66 19.66
N ASN A 162 14.40 -9.43 20.08
CA ASN A 162 13.78 -9.07 21.35
C ASN A 162 12.39 -8.49 21.12
N SER A 163 11.45 -9.01 21.86
CA SER A 163 10.03 -8.87 21.75
C SER A 163 9.42 -7.69 22.46
N ASN A 164 10.07 -6.63 22.67
CA ASN A 164 9.27 -5.49 23.01
C ASN A 164 8.68 -4.94 21.72
N SER A 165 7.43 -5.27 21.44
CA SER A 165 6.63 -4.71 20.37
C SER A 165 6.61 -3.17 20.36
N PHE A 166 7.21 -2.53 21.32
CA PHE A 166 7.23 -1.09 21.55
C PHE A 166 8.62 -0.56 21.97
N GLY A 167 9.71 -1.11 21.49
CA GLY A 167 11.01 -0.56 21.82
C GLY A 167 12.16 -1.37 21.26
N GLY A 168 12.66 -0.91 20.12
CA GLY A 168 13.68 -1.60 19.35
C GLY A 168 14.96 -1.83 20.08
N THR A 169 15.40 -3.06 20.05
CA THR A 169 16.80 -3.42 20.18
C THR A 169 17.29 -3.87 18.79
N ILE A 170 18.58 -3.90 18.61
CA ILE A 170 19.36 -4.36 17.43
C ILE A 170 18.73 -5.58 16.66
N ARG A 171 17.83 -6.28 17.26
CA ARG A 171 17.24 -7.56 16.86
C ARG A 171 16.03 -7.46 15.94
N ASN A 172 15.47 -6.29 15.77
CA ASN A 172 14.45 -5.98 14.79
C ASN A 172 15.00 -5.14 13.64
N ASP A 173 16.31 -5.15 13.46
CA ASP A 173 17.02 -4.34 12.48
C ASP A 173 16.41 -4.56 11.09
N THR A 174 15.94 -3.48 10.51
CA THR A 174 15.35 -3.46 9.18
C THR A 174 16.36 -3.81 8.11
N THR A 175 17.64 -3.50 8.31
CA THR A 175 18.71 -3.83 7.35
C THR A 175 18.88 -5.34 7.22
N LEU A 176 18.88 -6.07 8.34
CA LEU A 176 18.92 -7.53 8.32
C LEU A 176 17.68 -8.15 7.69
N LEU A 177 16.51 -7.55 7.93
CA LEU A 177 15.28 -7.97 7.25
C LEU A 177 15.40 -7.79 5.74
N HIS A 178 15.93 -6.65 5.27
CA HIS A 178 16.14 -6.40 3.85
C HIS A 178 17.06 -7.46 3.22
N GLU A 179 18.14 -7.86 3.89
CA GLU A 179 19.03 -8.92 3.40
C GLU A 179 18.28 -10.25 3.20
N VAL A 180 17.46 -10.65 4.18
CA VAL A 180 16.66 -11.88 4.10
C VAL A 180 15.61 -11.78 2.98
N VAL A 181 14.88 -10.69 2.90
CA VAL A 181 13.84 -10.48 1.88
C VAL A 181 14.46 -10.47 0.49
N LYS A 182 15.59 -9.77 0.30
CA LYS A 182 16.32 -9.70 -0.95
C LYS A 182 16.87 -11.07 -1.38
N ALA A 183 17.47 -11.83 -0.47
CA ALA A 183 17.97 -13.19 -0.75
C ALA A 183 16.85 -14.16 -1.18
N ASN A 184 15.60 -13.85 -0.85
CA ASN A 184 14.42 -14.62 -1.24
C ASN A 184 13.55 -13.90 -2.30
N GLU A 185 14.14 -12.98 -3.06
CA GLU A 185 13.47 -12.27 -4.15
C GLU A 185 12.12 -11.62 -3.74
N GLY A 186 12.01 -11.22 -2.46
CA GLY A 186 10.81 -10.63 -1.88
C GLY A 186 10.75 -9.11 -2.00
N LEU A 187 9.61 -8.54 -1.61
CA LEU A 187 9.42 -7.11 -1.38
C LEU A 187 8.97 -6.87 0.05
N ALA A 188 9.32 -5.72 0.59
CA ALA A 188 8.83 -5.24 1.87
C ALA A 188 8.07 -3.93 1.66
N ILE A 189 6.85 -3.84 2.19
CA ILE A 189 6.00 -2.66 2.08
C ILE A 189 5.86 -2.06 3.48
N PRO A 190 6.58 -0.98 3.80
CA PRO A 190 6.37 -0.25 5.04
C PRO A 190 4.95 0.31 5.09
N HIS A 191 4.31 0.18 6.25
CA HIS A 191 2.98 0.73 6.46
C HIS A 191 2.87 1.41 7.84
N THR A 192 1.79 2.16 8.04
CA THR A 192 1.57 2.92 9.28
C THR A 192 2.80 3.76 9.67
N SER A 193 3.57 4.21 8.66
CA SER A 193 4.93 4.75 8.85
C SER A 193 4.99 5.97 9.77
N GLY A 194 3.92 6.79 9.80
CA GLY A 194 3.77 7.93 10.69
C GLY A 194 3.35 7.59 12.12
N SER A 195 3.17 6.32 12.48
CA SER A 195 2.82 5.93 13.85
C SER A 195 4.03 5.94 14.78
N SER A 196 3.87 6.51 15.98
CA SER A 196 4.94 6.50 16.99
C SER A 196 5.19 5.11 17.60
N ALA A 197 4.22 4.20 17.54
CA ALA A 197 4.36 2.83 18.02
C ALA A 197 4.83 1.86 16.95
N MET A 198 4.24 1.96 15.73
CA MET A 198 4.37 0.98 14.66
C MET A 198 5.16 1.47 13.46
N GLY A 199 5.49 2.76 13.42
CA GLY A 199 6.09 3.40 12.26
C GLY A 199 7.59 3.25 12.16
N THR A 200 8.16 3.88 11.14
CA THR A 200 9.60 3.93 10.88
C THR A 200 10.08 5.38 10.84
N ASP A 201 11.35 5.61 11.16
CA ASP A 201 12.00 6.91 11.00
C ASP A 201 12.80 7.02 9.70
N TRP A 202 12.62 6.04 8.80
CA TRP A 202 13.35 5.93 7.54
C TRP A 202 14.88 5.85 7.70
N HIS A 203 15.36 5.14 8.74
CA HIS A 203 16.81 4.92 8.95
C HIS A 203 17.37 3.86 7.99
N ALA A 204 16.54 2.98 7.44
CA ALA A 204 16.91 1.93 6.51
C ALA A 204 16.02 1.97 5.26
N TYR A 205 16.63 1.73 4.11
CA TYR A 205 15.98 1.63 2.80
C TYR A 205 16.85 0.79 1.87
N ASP A 206 16.25 -0.19 1.21
CA ASP A 206 16.88 -0.93 0.10
C ASP A 206 15.98 -0.82 -1.14
N PRO A 207 16.45 -0.18 -2.24
CA PRO A 207 15.65 0.04 -3.45
C PRO A 207 15.25 -1.25 -4.18
N GLU A 208 15.90 -2.38 -3.89
CA GLU A 208 15.53 -3.67 -4.46
C GLU A 208 14.41 -4.37 -3.69
N VAL A 209 14.19 -3.95 -2.44
CA VAL A 209 13.22 -4.52 -1.51
C VAL A 209 12.06 -3.59 -1.25
N ASP A 210 12.34 -2.31 -0.93
CA ASP A 210 11.33 -1.29 -0.62
C ASP A 210 10.89 -0.56 -1.91
N ALA A 211 10.00 -1.17 -2.69
CA ALA A 211 9.50 -0.55 -3.93
C ALA A 211 8.38 0.46 -3.70
N VAL A 212 7.50 0.20 -2.76
CA VAL A 212 6.33 1.04 -2.45
C VAL A 212 6.15 1.17 -0.94
N VAL A 213 5.37 2.18 -0.53
CA VAL A 213 4.92 2.39 0.84
C VAL A 213 3.40 2.52 0.86
N GLU A 214 2.78 2.04 1.92
CA GLU A 214 1.38 2.31 2.20
C GLU A 214 1.23 3.74 2.73
N ILE A 215 0.80 4.66 1.84
CA ILE A 215 0.62 6.06 2.21
C ILE A 215 -0.62 6.28 3.06
N TYR A 216 -1.64 5.44 2.85
CA TYR A 216 -2.92 5.51 3.55
C TYR A 216 -3.39 4.11 3.94
N GLN A 217 -3.85 4.00 5.19
CA GLN A 217 -4.47 2.80 5.73
C GLN A 217 -5.90 3.14 6.16
N GLY A 218 -6.86 2.46 5.58
CA GLY A 218 -8.28 2.79 5.71
C GLY A 218 -8.78 2.82 7.16
N ASP A 219 -8.34 1.87 7.98
CA ASP A 219 -8.73 1.81 9.38
C ASP A 219 -7.98 2.81 10.27
N ARG A 220 -6.80 3.27 9.87
CA ARG A 220 -5.90 3.98 10.78
C ARG A 220 -5.55 5.39 10.34
N ILE A 221 -4.65 5.56 9.37
CA ILE A 221 -4.02 6.86 9.17
C ILE A 221 -3.65 7.18 7.72
N ASN A 222 -3.57 8.49 7.45
CA ASN A 222 -2.80 9.03 6.35
C ASN A 222 -1.36 9.31 6.83
N SER A 223 -0.38 8.63 6.26
CA SER A 223 1.05 8.80 6.55
C SER A 223 1.76 9.76 5.58
N GLU A 224 1.04 10.45 4.70
CA GLU A 224 1.58 11.35 3.69
C GLU A 224 2.47 12.44 4.32
N HIS A 225 1.87 13.32 5.11
CA HIS A 225 2.54 14.34 5.91
C HIS A 225 1.61 14.88 7.00
N GLU A 226 2.16 15.64 7.92
CA GLU A 226 1.39 16.33 8.97
C GLU A 226 0.41 17.34 8.34
N GLY A 227 -0.86 17.25 8.71
CA GLY A 227 -1.92 18.09 8.18
C GLY A 227 -2.48 17.67 6.81
N ALA A 228 -2.07 16.53 6.27
CA ALA A 228 -2.68 15.96 5.06
C ALA A 228 -4.17 15.63 5.28
N PRO A 229 -4.99 15.55 4.22
CA PRO A 229 -6.37 15.11 4.36
C PRO A 229 -6.49 13.77 5.09
N ARG A 230 -7.47 13.66 5.98
CA ARG A 230 -7.67 12.48 6.86
C ARG A 230 -6.51 12.18 7.82
N TRP A 231 -5.53 13.08 7.98
CA TRP A 231 -4.56 12.99 9.07
C TRP A 231 -5.27 13.25 10.41
N LYS A 232 -5.13 12.33 11.35
CA LYS A 232 -5.91 12.36 12.60
C LYS A 232 -5.30 13.26 13.70
N GLY A 233 -4.22 13.99 13.40
CA GLY A 233 -3.58 14.92 14.34
C GLY A 233 -2.55 14.26 15.27
N PRO A 234 -1.78 15.07 16.00
CA PRO A 234 -0.72 14.59 16.88
C PRO A 234 -1.24 13.95 18.16
N ASP A 235 -2.49 14.21 18.54
CA ASP A 235 -3.04 13.97 19.89
C ASP A 235 -3.50 12.52 20.13
N GLY A 236 -2.93 11.53 19.44
CA GLY A 236 -3.18 10.12 19.73
C GLY A 236 -4.56 9.60 19.34
N LYS A 237 -5.28 10.31 18.47
CA LYS A 237 -6.56 9.83 17.90
C LYS A 237 -6.36 8.72 16.88
N GLN A 238 -5.12 8.53 16.44
CA GLN A 238 -4.76 7.38 15.62
C GLN A 238 -4.10 6.31 16.48
N PRO A 239 -4.33 5.02 16.21
CA PRO A 239 -3.67 3.93 16.92
C PRO A 239 -2.15 4.09 16.90
N GLY A 240 -1.53 4.04 18.08
CA GLY A 240 -0.09 4.18 18.21
C GLY A 240 0.47 5.61 18.18
N GLY A 241 -0.37 6.65 18.08
CA GLY A 241 0.06 8.05 18.06
C GLY A 241 0.73 8.46 16.73
N TRP A 242 1.23 9.70 16.67
CA TRP A 242 1.89 10.26 15.48
C TRP A 242 3.37 10.57 15.73
N GLN A 243 4.22 10.32 14.73
CA GLN A 243 5.58 10.80 14.66
C GLN A 243 5.89 11.40 13.28
N ALA A 244 6.29 12.65 13.25
CA ALA A 244 6.62 13.34 12.02
C ALA A 244 7.76 12.71 11.21
N PRO A 245 8.85 12.15 11.80
CA PRO A 245 9.90 11.49 11.04
C PRO A 245 9.42 10.39 10.11
N GLY A 246 8.34 9.67 10.46
CA GLY A 246 7.78 8.58 9.67
C GLY A 246 6.89 9.02 8.50
N ALA A 247 6.62 10.31 8.33
CA ALA A 247 5.87 10.80 7.18
C ALA A 247 6.53 10.38 5.85
N VAL A 248 5.72 10.00 4.86
CA VAL A 248 6.20 9.54 3.54
C VAL A 248 7.02 10.61 2.83
N TRP A 249 6.65 11.88 2.96
CA TRP A 249 7.44 12.99 2.42
C TRP A 249 8.89 12.99 2.94
N ASN A 250 9.14 12.53 4.16
CA ASN A 250 10.49 12.46 4.71
C ASN A 250 11.33 11.33 4.07
N ALA A 251 10.70 10.22 3.67
CA ALA A 251 11.38 9.20 2.86
C ALA A 251 11.81 9.78 1.50
N TRP A 252 10.89 10.45 0.81
CA TRP A 252 11.20 11.07 -0.49
C TRP A 252 12.26 12.18 -0.38
N LYS A 253 12.21 13.00 0.68
CA LYS A 253 13.25 14.02 0.97
C LYS A 253 14.63 13.41 1.26
N LYS A 254 14.69 12.18 1.78
CA LYS A 254 15.94 11.41 1.91
C LYS A 254 16.42 10.82 0.57
N GLY A 255 15.67 10.97 -0.51
CA GLY A 255 15.97 10.43 -1.83
C GLY A 255 15.50 8.99 -2.05
N TYR A 256 14.67 8.45 -1.15
CA TYR A 256 14.10 7.11 -1.30
C TYR A 256 13.03 7.11 -2.39
N LYS A 257 13.14 6.18 -3.34
CA LYS A 257 12.23 6.10 -4.48
C LYS A 257 11.11 5.08 -4.21
N LEU A 258 10.20 5.47 -3.33
CA LEU A 258 9.05 4.68 -2.93
C LEU A 258 7.81 5.12 -3.72
N GLY A 259 7.21 4.21 -4.50
CA GLY A 259 5.84 4.37 -4.97
C GLY A 259 4.84 4.31 -3.82
N VAL A 260 3.55 4.46 -4.10
CA VAL A 260 2.52 4.42 -3.06
C VAL A 260 1.40 3.44 -3.38
N ILE A 261 0.85 2.86 -2.32
CA ILE A 261 -0.42 2.14 -2.30
C ILE A 261 -1.27 2.64 -1.13
N ALA A 262 -2.55 2.27 -1.13
CA ALA A 262 -3.38 2.30 0.06
C ALA A 262 -3.89 0.88 0.34
N SER A 263 -4.34 0.61 1.55
CA SER A 263 -4.82 -0.70 1.98
C SER A 263 -5.77 -0.59 3.18
N SER A 264 -6.40 -1.70 3.55
CA SER A 264 -7.47 -1.70 4.54
C SER A 264 -7.01 -2.06 5.95
N ASP A 265 -6.06 -2.98 6.11
CA ASP A 265 -5.65 -3.61 7.37
C ASP A 265 -6.75 -4.55 7.90
N HIS A 266 -7.33 -4.25 9.03
CA HIS A 266 -8.40 -5.03 9.65
C HIS A 266 -9.80 -4.64 9.13
N MET A 267 -10.79 -5.50 9.36
CA MET A 267 -12.24 -5.28 9.32
C MET A 267 -12.90 -5.12 7.96
N SER A 268 -12.34 -4.47 6.98
CA SER A 268 -13.00 -4.23 5.70
C SER A 268 -12.03 -4.13 4.53
N THR A 269 -12.44 -4.65 3.38
CA THR A 269 -11.73 -4.51 2.10
C THR A 269 -12.26 -3.38 1.23
N HIS A 270 -13.21 -2.60 1.73
CA HIS A 270 -13.83 -1.50 0.98
C HIS A 270 -13.40 -0.11 1.43
N ILE A 271 -12.36 0.00 2.26
CA ILE A 271 -11.96 1.28 2.84
C ILE A 271 -10.83 1.95 2.09
N SER A 272 -9.97 1.16 1.44
CA SER A 272 -8.91 1.65 0.56
C SER A 272 -8.28 0.55 -0.27
N TYR A 273 -7.58 0.94 -1.33
CA TYR A 273 -7.13 0.05 -2.38
C TYR A 273 -5.69 0.33 -2.81
N ALA A 274 -4.95 -0.74 -3.05
CA ALA A 274 -3.75 -0.71 -3.86
C ALA A 274 -4.16 -0.83 -5.34
N MET A 275 -3.99 0.24 -6.10
CA MET A 275 -4.27 0.27 -7.52
C MET A 275 -2.98 0.05 -8.30
N VAL A 276 -2.99 -0.87 -9.26
CA VAL A 276 -1.81 -1.28 -10.01
C VAL A 276 -2.08 -1.19 -11.51
N TYR A 277 -1.18 -0.56 -12.24
CA TYR A 277 -1.19 -0.58 -13.70
C TYR A 277 -0.39 -1.79 -14.21
N ALA A 278 -1.08 -2.77 -14.77
CA ALA A 278 -0.49 -3.99 -15.28
C ALA A 278 -1.05 -4.36 -16.67
N PRO A 279 -0.29 -5.07 -17.51
CA PRO A 279 -0.80 -5.51 -18.83
C PRO A 279 -1.89 -6.56 -18.70
N GLU A 280 -1.78 -7.45 -17.72
CA GLU A 280 -2.65 -8.59 -17.49
C GLU A 280 -2.89 -8.80 -15.99
N ASN A 281 -3.92 -9.57 -15.64
CA ASN A 281 -4.16 -9.95 -14.25
C ASN A 281 -3.50 -11.31 -13.97
N GLY A 282 -2.29 -11.25 -13.44
CA GLY A 282 -1.51 -12.41 -13.04
C GLY A 282 -0.54 -12.07 -11.91
N ARG A 283 -0.11 -13.09 -11.17
CA ARG A 283 0.78 -12.90 -10.00
C ARG A 283 2.05 -12.14 -10.36
N HIS A 284 2.72 -12.53 -11.44
CA HIS A 284 3.97 -11.89 -11.87
C HIS A 284 3.74 -10.49 -12.45
N GLN A 285 2.65 -10.27 -13.18
CA GLN A 285 2.34 -8.95 -13.74
C GLN A 285 2.00 -7.94 -12.65
N VAL A 286 1.26 -8.34 -11.62
CA VAL A 286 1.02 -7.52 -10.43
C VAL A 286 2.35 -7.23 -9.71
N TRP A 287 3.16 -8.26 -9.49
CA TRP A 287 4.47 -8.16 -8.88
C TRP A 287 5.40 -7.18 -9.60
N ASP A 288 5.58 -7.37 -10.90
CA ASP A 288 6.45 -6.53 -11.73
C ASP A 288 5.99 -5.06 -11.73
N SER A 289 4.68 -4.86 -11.70
CA SER A 289 4.11 -3.51 -11.65
C SER A 289 4.33 -2.85 -10.29
N ILE A 290 4.19 -3.59 -9.18
CA ILE A 290 4.54 -3.09 -7.84
C ILE A 290 6.02 -2.75 -7.77
N LYS A 291 6.88 -3.64 -8.25
CA LYS A 291 8.34 -3.43 -8.27
C LYS A 291 8.73 -2.24 -9.13
N ALA A 292 8.02 -2.00 -10.21
CA ALA A 292 8.19 -0.83 -11.07
C ALA A 292 7.48 0.44 -10.53
N ARG A 293 6.83 0.38 -9.38
CA ARG A 293 6.07 1.48 -8.77
C ARG A 293 4.93 2.03 -9.63
N ARG A 294 4.44 1.26 -10.60
CA ARG A 294 3.27 1.60 -11.42
C ARG A 294 1.99 1.43 -10.63
N THR A 295 1.93 2.13 -9.50
CA THR A 295 0.90 1.99 -8.48
C THR A 295 0.37 3.35 -8.05
N TYR A 296 -0.82 3.35 -7.49
CA TYR A 296 -1.35 4.47 -6.75
C TYR A 296 -2.26 3.97 -5.61
N GLY A 297 -2.38 4.76 -4.55
CA GLY A 297 -3.32 4.50 -3.47
C GLY A 297 -4.65 5.20 -3.74
N ALA A 298 -5.76 4.58 -3.37
CA ALA A 298 -7.08 5.21 -3.45
C ALA A 298 -7.99 4.74 -2.31
N THR A 299 -8.91 5.60 -1.89
CA THR A 299 -9.93 5.26 -0.88
C THR A 299 -11.26 4.89 -1.52
N ASP A 300 -11.40 5.09 -2.83
CA ASP A 300 -12.54 4.67 -3.64
C ASP A 300 -12.08 4.30 -5.06
N ASN A 301 -13.00 3.91 -5.93
CA ASN A 301 -12.75 3.50 -7.32
C ASN A 301 -12.40 4.71 -8.22
N ILE A 302 -11.37 5.45 -7.85
CA ILE A 302 -10.87 6.62 -8.57
C ILE A 302 -9.86 6.18 -9.62
N VAL A 303 -10.06 6.58 -10.89
CA VAL A 303 -9.05 6.47 -11.95
C VAL A 303 -8.11 7.66 -11.84
N LEU A 304 -6.81 7.41 -11.82
CA LEU A 304 -5.77 8.44 -11.78
C LEU A 304 -4.64 8.09 -12.73
N GLU A 305 -4.41 8.92 -13.72
CA GLU A 305 -3.26 8.87 -14.62
C GLU A 305 -2.42 10.13 -14.45
N TYR A 306 -1.10 9.95 -14.48
CA TYR A 306 -0.16 11.05 -14.29
C TYR A 306 1.13 10.84 -15.05
N TRP A 307 1.57 11.86 -15.80
CA TRP A 307 2.80 11.87 -16.59
C TRP A 307 3.57 13.18 -16.44
N ILE A 308 4.88 13.08 -16.65
CA ILE A 308 5.75 14.22 -16.97
C ILE A 308 6.42 13.90 -18.31
N GLY A 309 6.00 14.58 -19.38
CA GLY A 309 6.38 14.19 -20.73
C GLY A 309 5.95 12.75 -21.05
N ASP A 310 6.93 11.90 -21.36
CA ASP A 310 6.68 10.46 -21.61
C ASP A 310 6.81 9.58 -20.36
N CYS A 311 7.23 10.16 -19.21
CA CYS A 311 7.40 9.40 -17.98
C CYS A 311 6.06 9.19 -17.29
N PHE A 312 5.76 7.95 -16.96
CA PHE A 312 4.55 7.57 -16.25
C PHE A 312 4.81 7.51 -14.72
N MET A 313 3.75 7.57 -13.92
CA MET A 313 3.87 7.45 -12.46
C MET A 313 4.73 6.25 -12.04
N GLY A 314 5.58 6.46 -11.04
CA GLY A 314 6.53 5.46 -10.51
C GLY A 314 7.89 5.46 -11.21
N GLU A 315 8.06 6.18 -12.29
CA GLU A 315 9.29 6.16 -13.10
C GLU A 315 10.32 7.18 -12.62
N ASP A 316 11.56 6.90 -13.02
CA ASP A 316 12.74 7.74 -12.81
C ASP A 316 13.25 8.16 -14.19
N CYS A 317 13.26 9.44 -14.48
CA CYS A 317 13.57 9.92 -15.81
C CYS A 317 14.34 11.24 -15.82
N ALA A 318 15.00 11.50 -16.93
CA ALA A 318 15.64 12.77 -17.22
C ALA A 318 14.96 13.42 -18.43
N THR A 319 14.55 14.65 -18.29
CA THR A 319 13.82 15.36 -19.33
C THR A 319 14.22 16.84 -19.35
N PRO A 320 14.09 17.54 -20.49
CA PRO A 320 14.29 18.98 -20.54
C PRO A 320 13.37 19.71 -19.56
N GLY A 321 13.85 20.77 -18.96
CA GLY A 321 13.04 21.64 -18.12
C GLY A 321 11.78 22.13 -18.85
N ARG A 322 10.73 22.44 -18.09
CA ARG A 322 9.42 22.87 -18.61
C ARG A 322 8.66 21.83 -19.44
N THR A 323 8.95 20.55 -19.22
CA THR A 323 8.13 19.48 -19.81
C THR A 323 6.75 19.47 -19.15
N PRO A 324 5.67 19.38 -19.94
CA PRO A 324 4.31 19.39 -19.38
C PRO A 324 4.07 18.22 -18.42
N ILE A 325 3.42 18.53 -17.32
CA ILE A 325 2.82 17.58 -16.38
C ILE A 325 1.38 17.37 -16.81
N ARG A 326 1.02 16.15 -17.16
CA ARG A 326 -0.32 15.79 -17.63
C ARG A 326 -1.01 14.92 -16.57
N VAL A 327 -2.23 15.29 -16.23
CA VAL A 327 -3.07 14.60 -15.26
C VAL A 327 -4.43 14.29 -15.88
N ARG A 328 -4.89 13.05 -15.72
CA ARG A 328 -6.25 12.62 -15.96
C ARG A 328 -6.79 11.93 -14.73
N ALA A 329 -7.96 12.37 -14.29
CA ALA A 329 -8.64 11.76 -13.16
C ALA A 329 -10.13 11.57 -13.45
N ARG A 330 -10.68 10.46 -12.95
CA ARG A 330 -12.11 10.24 -12.90
C ARG A 330 -12.49 9.72 -11.53
N GLY A 331 -13.26 10.51 -10.81
CA GLY A 331 -13.79 10.16 -9.50
C GLY A 331 -15.07 9.32 -9.61
N THR A 332 -15.49 8.77 -8.50
CA THR A 332 -16.82 8.18 -8.27
C THR A 332 -17.85 9.28 -8.00
N GLY A 333 -17.40 10.41 -7.45
CA GLY A 333 -18.11 11.66 -7.24
C GLY A 333 -17.39 12.87 -7.86
N PRO A 334 -17.93 14.08 -7.67
CA PRO A 334 -17.29 15.32 -8.13
C PRO A 334 -15.94 15.52 -7.46
N ILE A 335 -14.89 15.83 -8.24
CA ILE A 335 -13.55 16.12 -7.77
C ILE A 335 -13.50 17.55 -7.25
N ALA A 336 -13.23 17.72 -5.96
CA ALA A 336 -13.08 19.03 -5.30
C ALA A 336 -11.76 19.68 -5.66
N ALA A 337 -10.67 18.91 -5.63
CA ALA A 337 -9.34 19.41 -5.92
C ALA A 337 -8.42 18.33 -6.51
N ILE A 338 -7.49 18.74 -7.36
CA ILE A 338 -6.34 17.97 -7.78
C ILE A 338 -5.10 18.81 -7.51
N HIS A 339 -4.22 18.29 -6.67
CA HIS A 339 -2.97 18.96 -6.33
C HIS A 339 -1.81 18.31 -7.08
N VAL A 340 -0.95 19.12 -7.66
CA VAL A 340 0.40 18.71 -8.08
C VAL A 340 1.38 19.16 -7.01
N ILE A 341 2.14 18.22 -6.48
CA ILE A 341 3.08 18.45 -5.39
C ILE A 341 4.50 18.14 -5.87
N ARG A 342 5.44 19.06 -5.65
CA ARG A 342 6.87 18.91 -5.93
C ARG A 342 7.66 19.07 -4.64
N ASP A 343 8.51 18.12 -4.30
CA ASP A 343 9.45 18.18 -3.15
C ASP A 343 8.81 18.53 -1.80
N GLY A 344 7.50 18.24 -1.66
CA GLY A 344 6.70 18.59 -0.48
C GLY A 344 6.08 19.97 -0.53
N GLU A 345 6.01 20.62 -1.70
CA GLU A 345 5.35 21.89 -1.93
C GLU A 345 4.17 21.74 -2.89
N TYR A 346 3.05 22.38 -2.57
CA TYR A 346 1.87 22.43 -3.44
C TYR A 346 2.08 23.48 -4.52
N ILE A 347 2.46 23.05 -5.74
CA ILE A 347 2.83 23.95 -6.83
C ILE A 347 1.68 24.27 -7.79
N TYR A 348 0.62 23.43 -7.79
CA TYR A 348 -0.56 23.66 -8.62
C TYR A 348 -1.79 23.03 -7.99
N LYS A 349 -2.94 23.67 -8.17
CA LYS A 349 -4.25 23.18 -7.76
C LYS A 349 -5.26 23.41 -8.87
N ALA A 350 -5.93 22.34 -9.31
CA ALA A 350 -7.14 22.42 -10.12
C ALA A 350 -8.37 22.16 -9.24
N GLU A 351 -9.46 22.85 -9.50
CA GLU A 351 -10.76 22.68 -8.81
C GLU A 351 -11.86 22.40 -9.85
N PRO A 352 -11.94 21.16 -10.37
CA PRO A 352 -12.82 20.85 -11.50
C PRO A 352 -14.29 20.97 -11.15
N GLY A 353 -14.71 20.63 -9.93
CA GLY A 353 -16.10 20.55 -9.53
C GLY A 353 -16.92 19.50 -10.30
N ALA A 354 -16.27 18.67 -11.12
CA ALA A 354 -16.85 17.65 -11.99
C ALA A 354 -16.27 16.28 -11.67
N GLN A 355 -16.94 15.22 -12.10
CA GLN A 355 -16.48 13.84 -11.88
C GLN A 355 -15.22 13.49 -12.70
N GLN A 356 -14.92 14.23 -13.75
CA GLN A 356 -13.76 14.00 -14.62
C GLN A 356 -12.94 15.27 -14.78
N ALA A 357 -11.63 15.12 -14.81
CA ALA A 357 -10.69 16.19 -15.05
C ALA A 357 -9.53 15.71 -15.93
N GLU A 358 -9.13 16.55 -16.85
CA GLU A 358 -7.91 16.39 -17.63
C GLU A 358 -7.29 17.78 -17.80
N PHE A 359 -6.00 17.89 -17.50
CA PHE A 359 -5.27 19.15 -17.68
C PHE A 359 -3.78 18.91 -17.92
N GLU A 360 -3.13 19.92 -18.46
CA GLU A 360 -1.68 20.03 -18.51
C GLU A 360 -1.22 21.25 -17.69
N PHE A 361 -0.14 21.07 -16.98
CA PHE A 361 0.51 22.13 -16.21
C PHE A 361 2.00 22.13 -16.49
N VAL A 362 2.61 23.29 -16.60
CA VAL A 362 4.07 23.44 -16.74
C VAL A 362 4.61 24.11 -15.51
N ASP A 363 5.53 23.44 -14.82
CA ASP A 363 6.24 24.01 -13.69
C ASP A 363 7.31 24.98 -14.19
N ASN A 364 7.00 26.27 -14.11
CA ASN A 364 7.90 27.35 -14.56
C ASN A 364 8.91 27.79 -13.49
N GLU A 365 8.75 27.31 -12.25
CA GLU A 365 9.59 27.69 -11.11
C GLU A 365 10.66 26.65 -10.81
N THR A 366 10.63 25.50 -11.52
CA THR A 366 11.62 24.45 -11.30
C THR A 366 13.01 24.88 -11.75
N THR A 367 14.02 24.47 -11.00
CA THR A 367 15.44 24.60 -11.33
C THR A 367 15.97 23.29 -11.89
N SER A 368 17.18 23.31 -12.49
CA SER A 368 17.86 22.06 -12.88
C SER A 368 18.17 21.21 -11.64
N GLY A 369 18.14 19.89 -11.82
CA GLY A 369 18.45 18.92 -10.77
C GLY A 369 17.32 17.90 -10.55
N ALA A 370 17.51 17.07 -9.54
CA ALA A 370 16.59 15.99 -9.22
C ALA A 370 15.44 16.48 -8.34
N HIS A 371 14.24 16.22 -8.79
CA HIS A 371 13.00 16.55 -8.10
C HIS A 371 12.06 15.33 -8.09
N TRP A 372 11.15 15.27 -7.12
CA TRP A 372 10.04 14.31 -7.13
C TRP A 372 8.70 15.05 -7.18
N TYR A 373 7.82 14.52 -8.00
CA TYR A 373 6.46 15.05 -8.19
C TYR A 373 5.45 13.95 -7.98
N TYR A 374 4.32 14.27 -7.40
CA TYR A 374 3.15 13.38 -7.38
C TYR A 374 1.86 14.18 -7.42
N VAL A 375 0.76 13.47 -7.64
CA VAL A 375 -0.58 14.03 -7.73
C VAL A 375 -1.45 13.46 -6.62
N ARG A 376 -2.22 14.33 -5.96
CA ARG A 376 -3.30 13.93 -5.06
C ARG A 376 -4.62 14.45 -5.59
N VAL A 377 -5.63 13.55 -5.66
CA VAL A 377 -7.02 13.84 -6.00
C VAL A 377 -7.84 13.84 -4.72
N GLU A 378 -8.71 14.83 -4.57
CA GLU A 378 -9.65 14.97 -3.47
C GLU A 378 -11.06 15.13 -4.03
N GLN A 379 -11.99 14.26 -3.66
CA GLN A 379 -13.40 14.38 -4.02
C GLN A 379 -14.17 15.20 -2.99
N GLN A 380 -15.38 15.64 -3.35
CA GLN A 380 -16.25 16.42 -2.45
C GLN A 380 -16.79 15.61 -1.27
N ASP A 381 -16.84 14.29 -1.42
CA ASP A 381 -17.20 13.32 -0.38
C ASP A 381 -16.01 12.85 0.45
N GLU A 382 -14.87 13.57 0.33
CA GLU A 382 -13.61 13.33 1.04
C GLU A 382 -12.86 12.06 0.60
N GLU A 383 -13.27 11.38 -0.48
CA GLU A 383 -12.50 10.28 -1.04
C GLU A 383 -11.25 10.78 -1.78
N LEU A 384 -10.17 10.00 -1.71
CA LEU A 384 -8.82 10.43 -2.07
C LEU A 384 -8.13 9.44 -3.01
N ALA A 385 -7.20 9.95 -3.82
CA ALA A 385 -6.22 9.10 -4.51
C ALA A 385 -4.86 9.81 -4.55
N TRP A 386 -3.77 9.02 -4.46
CA TRP A 386 -2.37 9.48 -4.49
C TRP A 386 -1.59 8.70 -5.54
N SER A 387 -1.03 9.37 -6.53
CA SER A 387 -0.13 8.72 -7.49
C SER A 387 1.21 8.37 -6.85
N SER A 388 1.86 7.31 -7.32
CA SER A 388 3.30 7.17 -7.12
C SER A 388 4.04 8.36 -7.72
N PRO A 389 5.14 8.83 -7.10
CA PRO A 389 5.93 9.91 -7.66
C PRO A 389 6.57 9.57 -9.00
N ILE A 390 6.83 10.61 -9.78
CA ILE A 390 7.83 10.59 -10.85
C ILE A 390 9.05 11.33 -10.33
N TRP A 391 10.21 10.69 -10.40
CA TRP A 391 11.49 11.32 -10.08
C TRP A 391 12.10 11.84 -11.37
N VAL A 392 12.32 13.13 -11.43
CA VAL A 392 12.79 13.81 -12.65
C VAL A 392 14.11 14.49 -12.39
N ASP A 393 15.09 14.24 -13.26
CA ASP A 393 16.30 15.04 -13.35
C ASP A 393 16.14 16.07 -14.48
N TRP A 394 15.85 17.31 -14.10
CA TRP A 394 15.70 18.43 -15.04
C TRP A 394 17.07 18.86 -15.56
N LYS A 395 17.26 18.79 -16.87
CA LYS A 395 18.49 19.20 -17.56
C LYS A 395 18.44 20.62 -18.05
#